data_65093716dacee801ff9994c48c05a44a
#
_entry.id   65093716dacee801ff9994c48c05a44a
#
_cell.length_a   1.000
_cell.length_b   1.000
_cell.length_c   1.000
_cell.angle_alpha   90.00
_cell.angle_beta   90.00
_cell.angle_gamma   90.00
#
_symmetry.space_group_name_H-M   'P 1'
#
loop_
_entity.id
_entity.type
_entity.pdbx_description
1 polymer ?
#
loop_
_entity_poly.entity_id
_entity_poly.type
_entity_poly.pdbx_seq_one_letter_code
_entity_poly.pdbx_strand_id
1 'polypeptide(L)'
;MRTVLGAPFLPLLGLLMLLARVVEAVERFLDTKEEKERHRARKEDEKRRDAAVERGGLDNVFDGDWNGAAGQFLLRWYGHSTHHERLLFAGPDGIVFAAPPRRVSLGRDKRAQVVARLSPEEAALEDPFGGEFETRIMLIRFRDGSWLRVDTEEARSELHMYALRNPS
;
A
#
# COMPACT_ATOMS: atom_id res chain seq x y z
N MET A 1 62.61 36.05 -33.42
CA MET A 1 62.49 34.67 -32.90
C MET A 1 61.12 34.44 -32.35
N ARG A 2 60.31 33.72 -33.06
CA ARG A 2 58.96 33.29 -32.60
C ARG A 2 59.07 31.81 -32.27
N THR A 3 58.99 31.46 -30.99
CA THR A 3 58.99 30.09 -30.50
C THR A 3 57.58 29.62 -30.53
N VAL A 4 57.24 28.68 -31.40
CA VAL A 4 55.96 27.97 -31.43
C VAL A 4 56.08 26.81 -30.45
N LEU A 5 55.53 27.00 -29.24
CA LEU A 5 55.29 25.95 -28.24
C LEU A 5 53.82 25.55 -28.32
N GLY A 6 53.54 24.54 -29.11
CA GLY A 6 52.14 24.10 -29.16
C GLY A 6 51.94 22.89 -30.01
N ALA A 7 52.24 21.68 -29.53
CA ALA A 7 51.71 20.51 -30.18
C ALA A 7 51.76 19.12 -29.48
N PRO A 8 52.16 18.90 -28.24
CA PRO A 8 51.98 17.55 -27.66
C PRO A 8 50.70 17.35 -26.86
N PHE A 9 49.89 18.40 -26.53
CA PHE A 9 48.73 18.27 -25.65
C PHE A 9 47.41 17.94 -26.33
N LEU A 10 47.29 18.13 -27.64
CA LEU A 10 46.08 17.85 -28.40
C LEU A 10 45.65 16.37 -28.40
N PRO A 11 46.57 15.39 -28.57
CA PRO A 11 46.14 13.98 -28.56
C PRO A 11 45.72 13.49 -27.16
N LEU A 12 46.32 14.04 -26.09
CA LEU A 12 46.00 13.70 -24.71
C LEU A 12 44.59 14.16 -24.33
N LEU A 13 44.20 15.38 -24.77
CA LEU A 13 42.87 15.93 -24.55
C LEU A 13 41.79 15.11 -25.28
N GLY A 14 42.06 14.66 -26.49
CA GLY A 14 41.20 13.80 -27.28
C GLY A 14 40.99 12.43 -26.62
N LEU A 15 42.05 11.84 -26.06
CA LEU A 15 41.98 10.59 -25.33
C LEU A 15 41.16 10.71 -24.05
N LEU A 16 41.35 11.81 -23.30
CA LEU A 16 40.55 12.10 -22.09
C LEU A 16 39.07 12.29 -22.38
N MET A 17 38.73 12.99 -23.47
CA MET A 17 37.33 13.14 -23.90
C MET A 17 36.70 11.81 -24.37
N LEU A 18 37.49 10.95 -25.01
CA LEU A 18 37.02 9.62 -25.42
C LEU A 18 36.76 8.73 -24.20
N LEU A 19 37.66 8.75 -23.22
CA LEU A 19 37.46 8.03 -21.95
C LEU A 19 36.24 8.52 -21.19
N ALA A 20 36.01 9.83 -21.10
CA ALA A 20 34.81 10.40 -20.45
C ALA A 20 33.54 9.92 -21.15
N ARG A 21 33.47 9.88 -22.47
CA ARG A 21 32.32 9.37 -23.23
C ARG A 21 32.09 7.88 -23.02
N VAL A 22 33.16 7.09 -22.89
CA VAL A 22 33.05 5.66 -22.60
C VAL A 22 32.48 5.42 -21.20
N VAL A 23 32.95 6.18 -20.20
CA VAL A 23 32.43 6.11 -18.83
C VAL A 23 30.95 6.48 -18.81
N GLU A 24 30.55 7.60 -19.42
CA GLU A 24 29.12 7.97 -19.52
C GLU A 24 28.26 6.92 -20.23
N ALA A 25 28.79 6.28 -21.27
CA ALA A 25 28.06 5.22 -21.98
C ALA A 25 27.88 3.96 -21.13
N VAL A 26 28.90 3.61 -20.34
CA VAL A 26 28.86 2.48 -19.40
C VAL A 26 27.88 2.77 -18.26
N GLU A 27 27.92 3.98 -17.67
CA GLU A 27 26.96 4.39 -16.63
C GLU A 27 25.52 4.32 -17.14
N ARG A 28 25.21 4.88 -18.31
CA ARG A 28 23.87 4.78 -18.91
C ARG A 28 23.45 3.34 -19.19
N PHE A 29 24.37 2.48 -19.56
CA PHE A 29 24.08 1.07 -19.79
C PHE A 29 23.79 0.32 -18.49
N LEU A 30 24.52 0.61 -17.43
CA LEU A 30 24.31 0.05 -16.10
C LEU A 30 22.99 0.54 -15.51
N ASP A 31 22.68 1.83 -15.58
CA ASP A 31 21.42 2.41 -15.11
C ASP A 31 20.21 1.77 -15.79
N THR A 32 20.27 1.57 -17.12
CA THR A 32 19.18 0.91 -17.86
C THR A 32 19.02 -0.57 -17.49
N LYS A 33 20.08 -1.25 -17.12
CA LYS A 33 20.05 -2.64 -16.69
C LYS A 33 19.42 -2.76 -15.31
N GLU A 34 19.85 -1.93 -14.35
CA GLU A 34 19.26 -1.88 -13.01
C GLU A 34 17.79 -1.50 -13.03
N GLU A 35 17.39 -0.53 -13.85
CA GLU A 35 15.98 -0.17 -14.01
C GLU A 35 15.14 -1.34 -14.54
N LYS A 36 15.65 -2.10 -15.51
CA LYS A 36 14.98 -3.29 -16.04
C LYS A 36 14.87 -4.40 -14.99
N GLU A 37 15.90 -4.61 -14.18
CA GLU A 37 15.89 -5.59 -13.10
C GLU A 37 14.89 -5.19 -12.01
N ARG A 38 14.90 -3.92 -11.59
CA ARG A 38 13.92 -3.37 -10.63
C ARG A 38 12.48 -3.49 -11.15
N HIS A 39 12.26 -3.23 -12.44
CA HIS A 39 10.95 -3.37 -13.06
C HIS A 39 10.48 -4.81 -13.13
N ARG A 40 11.39 -5.76 -13.41
CA ARG A 40 11.08 -7.20 -13.37
C ARG A 40 10.74 -7.66 -11.95
N ALA A 41 11.55 -7.29 -10.96
CA ALA A 41 11.31 -7.61 -9.56
C ALA A 41 9.94 -7.09 -9.10
N ARG A 42 9.59 -5.83 -9.40
CA ARG A 42 8.28 -5.26 -9.10
C ARG A 42 7.12 -6.03 -9.73
N LYS A 43 7.26 -6.45 -11.01
CA LYS A 43 6.24 -7.25 -11.68
C LYS A 43 6.09 -8.65 -11.09
N GLU A 44 7.17 -9.25 -10.61
CA GLU A 44 7.13 -10.54 -9.94
C GLU A 44 6.45 -10.42 -8.57
N ASP A 45 6.78 -9.39 -7.80
CA ASP A 45 6.12 -9.11 -6.52
C ASP A 45 4.62 -8.81 -6.70
N GLU A 46 4.26 -8.05 -7.74
CA GLU A 46 2.87 -7.78 -8.08
C GLU A 46 2.10 -9.07 -8.40
N LYS A 47 2.67 -9.95 -9.22
CA LYS A 47 2.07 -11.26 -9.52
C LYS A 47 1.93 -12.15 -8.28
N ARG A 48 2.93 -12.15 -7.41
CA ARG A 48 2.87 -12.92 -6.16
C ARG A 48 1.77 -12.39 -5.25
N ARG A 49 1.68 -11.07 -5.11
CA ARG A 49 0.62 -10.40 -4.35
C ARG A 49 -0.76 -10.74 -4.92
N ASP A 50 -0.96 -10.58 -6.23
CA ASP A 50 -2.25 -10.83 -6.87
C ASP A 50 -2.67 -12.31 -6.71
N ALA A 51 -1.73 -13.24 -6.85
CA ALA A 51 -1.98 -14.65 -6.58
C ALA A 51 -2.28 -14.93 -5.10
N ALA A 52 -1.74 -14.15 -4.17
CA ALA A 52 -2.05 -14.27 -2.75
C ALA A 52 -3.45 -13.72 -2.43
N VAL A 53 -3.83 -12.60 -3.04
CA VAL A 53 -5.19 -12.02 -2.97
C VAL A 53 -6.23 -13.02 -3.48
N GLU A 54 -6.01 -13.59 -4.65
CA GLU A 54 -6.92 -14.58 -5.26
C GLU A 54 -7.05 -15.84 -4.38
N ARG A 55 -5.94 -16.41 -3.92
CA ARG A 55 -5.95 -17.58 -3.04
C ARG A 55 -6.68 -17.35 -1.72
N GLY A 56 -6.58 -16.13 -1.19
CA GLY A 56 -7.26 -15.72 0.05
C GLY A 56 -8.73 -15.35 -0.16
N GLY A 57 -9.23 -15.33 -1.39
CA GLY A 57 -10.57 -14.85 -1.71
C GLY A 57 -10.78 -13.36 -1.42
N LEU A 58 -9.66 -12.61 -1.31
CA LEU A 58 -9.64 -11.21 -0.88
C LEU A 58 -10.07 -10.23 -1.99
N ASP A 59 -10.46 -10.71 -3.15
CA ASP A 59 -11.14 -9.91 -4.18
C ASP A 59 -12.55 -9.50 -3.74
N ASN A 60 -13.12 -10.24 -2.79
CA ASN A 60 -14.42 -9.95 -2.22
C ASN A 60 -14.31 -8.92 -1.08
N VAL A 61 -15.42 -8.22 -0.82
CA VAL A 61 -15.53 -7.25 0.29
C VAL A 61 -15.64 -7.97 1.64
N PHE A 62 -16.15 -9.19 1.67
CA PHE A 62 -16.30 -10.03 2.86
C PHE A 62 -16.36 -11.51 2.44
N ASP A 63 -16.37 -12.42 3.39
CA ASP A 63 -16.35 -13.88 3.18
C ASP A 63 -17.60 -14.46 2.45
N GLY A 64 -18.61 -13.65 2.22
CA GLY A 64 -19.84 -14.03 1.51
C GLY A 64 -20.94 -14.56 2.41
N ASP A 65 -20.68 -14.82 3.69
CA ASP A 65 -21.72 -15.26 4.63
C ASP A 65 -22.47 -14.07 5.23
N TRP A 66 -23.68 -13.83 4.72
CA TRP A 66 -24.57 -12.78 5.23
C TRP A 66 -25.10 -13.04 6.64
N ASN A 67 -25.04 -14.28 7.14
CA ASN A 67 -25.45 -14.62 8.50
C ASN A 67 -24.29 -14.48 9.49
N GLY A 68 -23.05 -14.46 9.02
CA GLY A 68 -21.86 -14.23 9.82
C GLY A 68 -21.78 -12.80 10.35
N ALA A 69 -20.93 -12.57 11.35
CA ALA A 69 -20.76 -11.27 11.99
C ALA A 69 -20.33 -10.19 10.99
N ALA A 70 -19.46 -10.52 10.02
CA ALA A 70 -19.02 -9.61 8.96
C ALA A 70 -20.20 -9.16 8.08
N GLY A 71 -21.00 -10.08 7.59
CA GLY A 71 -22.18 -9.79 6.78
C GLY A 71 -23.20 -8.94 7.53
N GLN A 72 -23.51 -9.30 8.78
CA GLN A 72 -24.41 -8.54 9.65
C GLN A 72 -23.88 -7.14 9.99
N PHE A 73 -22.57 -7.01 10.19
CA PHE A 73 -21.93 -5.72 10.38
C PHE A 73 -22.07 -4.86 9.12
N LEU A 74 -21.82 -5.43 7.94
CA LEU A 74 -21.92 -4.74 6.66
C LEU A 74 -23.32 -4.21 6.40
N LEU A 75 -24.37 -5.01 6.67
CA LEU A 75 -25.77 -4.59 6.55
C LEU A 75 -26.11 -3.41 7.46
N ARG A 76 -25.67 -3.44 8.72
CA ARG A 76 -25.86 -2.32 9.65
C ARG A 76 -25.11 -1.07 9.20
N TRP A 77 -23.89 -1.25 8.73
CA TRP A 77 -23.05 -0.18 8.26
C TRP A 77 -23.68 0.59 7.10
N TYR A 78 -24.19 -0.10 6.06
CA TYR A 78 -24.86 0.56 4.94
C TYR A 78 -26.10 1.34 5.36
N GLY A 79 -26.80 0.90 6.40
CA GLY A 79 -27.94 1.61 6.95
C GLY A 79 -27.60 2.95 7.62
N HIS A 80 -26.37 3.13 8.12
CA HIS A 80 -25.97 4.33 8.85
C HIS A 80 -25.44 5.46 7.99
N SER A 81 -24.84 5.15 6.85
CA SER A 81 -24.25 6.16 5.97
C SER A 81 -24.12 5.67 4.54
N THR A 82 -24.52 6.50 3.61
CA THR A 82 -24.36 6.27 2.17
C THR A 82 -22.98 6.70 1.66
N HIS A 83 -22.12 7.25 2.54
CA HIS A 83 -20.77 7.65 2.16
C HIS A 83 -19.89 6.42 1.98
N HIS A 84 -19.14 6.33 0.86
CA HIS A 84 -18.28 5.19 0.55
C HIS A 84 -16.97 5.17 1.32
N GLU A 85 -16.49 6.34 1.75
CA GLU A 85 -15.29 6.46 2.57
C GLU A 85 -15.63 6.56 4.04
N ARG A 86 -14.79 5.99 4.88
CA ARG A 86 -14.95 5.89 6.33
C ARG A 86 -13.65 6.26 7.02
N LEU A 87 -13.75 6.76 8.23
CA LEU A 87 -12.62 6.85 9.14
C LEU A 87 -12.62 5.61 10.02
N LEU A 88 -11.49 4.94 10.07
CA LEU A 88 -11.26 3.77 10.91
C LEU A 88 -10.14 4.09 11.89
N PHE A 89 -10.39 3.85 13.16
CA PHE A 89 -9.43 3.99 14.24
C PHE A 89 -9.30 2.65 14.94
N ALA A 90 -8.06 2.18 15.12
CA ALA A 90 -7.77 0.98 15.89
C ALA A 90 -6.91 1.33 17.11
N GLY A 91 -7.22 0.73 18.23
CA GLY A 91 -6.52 0.94 19.48
C GLY A 91 -6.76 -0.20 20.48
N PRO A 92 -6.21 -0.11 21.70
CA PRO A 92 -6.35 -1.16 22.70
C PRO A 92 -7.81 -1.41 23.10
N ASP A 93 -8.68 -0.40 22.95
CA ASP A 93 -10.11 -0.50 23.27
C ASP A 93 -10.93 -1.06 22.08
N GLY A 94 -10.30 -1.48 20.98
CA GLY A 94 -10.93 -2.06 19.80
C GLY A 94 -10.92 -1.14 18.58
N ILE A 95 -11.90 -1.33 17.71
CA ILE A 95 -12.01 -0.67 16.41
C ILE A 95 -13.20 0.28 16.42
N VAL A 96 -12.97 1.53 16.01
CA VAL A 96 -14.01 2.55 15.89
C VAL A 96 -14.17 2.98 14.46
N PHE A 97 -15.39 2.97 13.97
CA PHE A 97 -15.76 3.49 12.66
C PHE A 97 -16.49 4.80 12.80
N ALA A 98 -16.10 5.78 12.01
CA ALA A 98 -16.80 7.04 11.90
C ALA A 98 -17.06 7.38 10.44
N ALA A 99 -18.23 7.95 10.17
CA ALA A 99 -18.62 8.38 8.84
C ALA A 99 -19.55 9.58 8.91
N PRO A 100 -19.60 10.44 7.89
CA PRO A 100 -20.65 11.43 7.77
C PRO A 100 -22.01 10.73 7.58
N PRO A 101 -23.10 11.24 8.16
CA PRO A 101 -24.43 10.63 8.03
C PRO A 101 -24.99 10.69 6.59
N ARG A 102 -24.42 11.57 5.77
CA ARG A 102 -24.78 11.76 4.35
C ARG A 102 -23.53 11.89 3.51
N ARG A 103 -23.67 11.61 2.22
CA ARG A 103 -22.60 11.86 1.25
C ARG A 103 -22.27 13.36 1.20
N VAL A 104 -21.01 13.69 1.49
CA VAL A 104 -20.48 15.06 1.47
C VAL A 104 -19.23 15.13 0.63
N SER A 105 -19.04 16.20 -0.12
CA SER A 105 -17.84 16.42 -0.95
C SER A 105 -16.72 17.15 -0.21
N LEU A 106 -17.05 17.93 0.82
CA LEU A 106 -16.09 18.74 1.57
C LEU A 106 -16.34 18.63 3.09
N GLY A 107 -15.27 18.70 3.87
CA GLY A 107 -15.35 18.72 5.33
C GLY A 107 -15.86 17.40 5.93
N ARG A 108 -15.55 16.30 5.30
CA ARG A 108 -15.90 14.93 5.68
C ARG A 108 -15.56 14.65 7.14
N ASP A 109 -14.35 14.93 7.55
CA ASP A 109 -13.84 14.62 8.89
C ASP A 109 -14.56 15.41 9.98
N LYS A 110 -14.90 16.69 9.69
CA LYS A 110 -15.64 17.57 10.62
C LYS A 110 -17.09 17.14 10.85
N ARG A 111 -17.63 16.32 9.93
CA ARG A 111 -19.02 15.81 9.98
C ARG A 111 -19.11 14.34 10.33
N ALA A 112 -17.96 13.70 10.52
CA ALA A 112 -17.91 12.30 10.90
C ALA A 112 -18.52 12.09 12.27
N GLN A 113 -19.36 11.07 12.38
CA GLN A 113 -19.96 10.59 13.62
C GLN A 113 -19.59 9.12 13.77
N VAL A 114 -19.43 8.68 15.00
CA VAL A 114 -19.19 7.27 15.29
C VAL A 114 -20.42 6.47 14.86
N VAL A 115 -20.23 5.54 13.92
CA VAL A 115 -21.28 4.67 13.39
C VAL A 115 -21.22 3.27 13.97
N ALA A 116 -20.03 2.83 14.38
CA ALA A 116 -19.86 1.53 15.03
C ALA A 116 -18.63 1.52 15.93
N ARG A 117 -18.67 0.67 16.95
CA ARG A 117 -17.54 0.28 17.79
C ARG A 117 -17.53 -1.24 17.85
N LEU A 118 -16.36 -1.83 17.72
CA LEU A 118 -16.12 -3.25 17.90
C LEU A 118 -15.09 -3.40 19.02
N SER A 119 -15.44 -4.13 20.07
CA SER A 119 -14.49 -4.42 21.14
C SER A 119 -13.42 -5.42 20.66
N PRO A 120 -12.30 -5.55 21.38
CA PRO A 120 -11.28 -6.53 21.04
C PRO A 120 -11.78 -7.99 21.07
N GLU A 121 -12.84 -8.25 21.87
CA GLU A 121 -13.48 -9.57 21.89
C GLU A 121 -14.42 -9.82 20.69
N GLU A 122 -14.88 -8.79 20.01
CA GLU A 122 -15.77 -8.89 18.86
C GLU A 122 -15.01 -9.03 17.56
N ALA A 123 -13.92 -8.25 17.40
CA ALA A 123 -13.13 -8.25 16.18
C ALA A 123 -11.72 -7.70 16.39
N ALA A 124 -10.83 -8.12 15.52
CA ALA A 124 -9.45 -7.64 15.45
C ALA A 124 -9.12 -7.14 14.04
N LEU A 125 -8.17 -6.22 13.96
CA LEU A 125 -7.60 -5.75 12.70
C LEU A 125 -6.42 -6.64 12.32
N GLU A 126 -6.41 -7.13 11.09
CA GLU A 126 -5.42 -8.07 10.58
C GLU A 126 -4.83 -7.57 9.26
N ASP A 127 -3.51 -7.65 9.11
CA ASP A 127 -2.86 -7.62 7.80
C ASP A 127 -2.86 -9.05 7.25
N PRO A 128 -3.62 -9.35 6.19
CA PRO A 128 -3.78 -10.73 5.69
C PRO A 128 -2.49 -11.32 5.12
N PHE A 129 -1.48 -10.50 4.91
CA PHE A 129 -0.19 -10.92 4.35
C PHE A 129 0.95 -10.85 5.37
N GLY A 130 0.68 -10.46 6.62
CA GLY A 130 1.71 -10.36 7.66
C GLY A 130 2.85 -9.40 7.31
N GLY A 131 2.59 -8.37 6.51
CA GLY A 131 3.59 -7.41 6.06
C GLY A 131 4.45 -7.88 4.86
N GLU A 132 4.17 -9.05 4.27
CA GLU A 132 4.96 -9.56 3.13
C GLU A 132 4.84 -8.65 1.90
N PHE A 133 3.64 -8.09 1.65
CA PHE A 133 3.39 -7.26 0.48
C PHE A 133 3.05 -5.82 0.84
N GLU A 134 3.44 -4.89 -0.03
CA GLU A 134 2.91 -3.52 0.00
C GLU A 134 1.50 -3.52 -0.56
N THR A 135 0.51 -3.52 0.34
CA THR A 135 -0.91 -3.56 -0.01
C THR A 135 -1.69 -2.52 0.78
N ARG A 136 -2.87 -2.19 0.27
CA ARG A 136 -3.89 -1.39 0.97
C ARG A 136 -4.92 -2.27 1.68
N ILE A 137 -4.86 -3.58 1.48
CA ILE A 137 -5.85 -4.53 1.97
C ILE A 137 -5.59 -4.80 3.45
N MET A 138 -6.60 -4.58 4.26
CA MET A 138 -6.68 -4.98 5.66
C MET A 138 -7.95 -5.80 5.88
N LEU A 139 -7.94 -6.66 6.87
CA LEU A 139 -9.13 -7.39 7.29
C LEU A 139 -9.56 -6.97 8.69
N ILE A 140 -10.85 -6.89 8.87
CA ILE A 140 -11.47 -6.93 10.18
C ILE A 140 -11.97 -8.34 10.35
N ARG A 141 -11.27 -9.10 11.19
CA ARG A 141 -11.62 -10.49 11.50
C ARG A 141 -12.49 -10.53 12.72
N PHE A 142 -13.69 -11.09 12.57
CA PHE A 142 -14.64 -11.28 13.65
C PHE A 142 -14.38 -12.59 14.40
N ARG A 143 -14.89 -12.69 15.62
CA ARG A 143 -14.70 -13.85 16.49
C ARG A 143 -15.25 -15.16 15.92
N ASP A 144 -16.29 -15.10 15.10
CA ASP A 144 -16.87 -16.27 14.42
C ASP A 144 -16.03 -16.75 13.22
N GLY A 145 -14.90 -16.09 12.94
CA GLY A 145 -14.00 -16.37 11.83
C GLY A 145 -14.38 -15.65 10.53
N SER A 146 -15.55 -15.01 10.48
CA SER A 146 -15.93 -14.18 9.34
C SER A 146 -15.01 -12.95 9.22
N TRP A 147 -14.90 -12.38 8.02
CA TRP A 147 -14.03 -11.23 7.79
C TRP A 147 -14.66 -10.21 6.86
N LEU A 148 -14.26 -8.97 7.06
CA LEU A 148 -14.59 -7.82 6.22
C LEU A 148 -13.29 -7.18 5.73
N ARG A 149 -13.16 -7.04 4.41
CA ARG A 149 -12.05 -6.31 3.78
C ARG A 149 -12.27 -4.81 3.88
N VAL A 150 -11.23 -4.10 4.24
CA VAL A 150 -11.15 -2.64 4.18
C VAL A 150 -9.89 -2.25 3.41
N ASP A 151 -10.00 -1.27 2.52
CA ASP A 151 -8.87 -0.76 1.79
C ASP A 151 -8.45 0.58 2.39
N THR A 152 -7.19 0.68 2.79
CA THR A 152 -6.61 1.92 3.31
C THR A 152 -6.25 2.88 2.18
N GLU A 153 -6.13 4.17 2.49
CA GLU A 153 -5.75 5.18 1.50
C GLU A 153 -4.34 4.93 0.96
N GLU A 154 -3.43 4.51 1.84
CA GLU A 154 -2.03 4.23 1.52
C GLU A 154 -1.67 2.78 1.85
N ALA A 155 -0.79 2.19 1.05
CA ALA A 155 -0.15 0.93 1.40
C ALA A 155 0.75 1.12 2.64
N ARG A 156 0.84 0.09 3.48
CA ARG A 156 1.60 0.15 4.75
C ARG A 156 1.21 1.33 5.65
N SER A 157 -0.08 1.65 5.71
CA SER A 157 -0.61 2.68 6.60
C SER A 157 -0.30 2.40 8.08
N GLU A 158 -0.56 3.37 8.95
CA GLU A 158 -0.44 3.18 10.41
C GLU A 158 -1.28 2.01 10.93
N LEU A 159 -2.42 1.72 10.28
CA LEU A 159 -3.26 0.57 10.61
C LEU A 159 -2.56 -0.77 10.34
N HIS A 160 -1.81 -0.89 9.24
CA HIS A 160 -0.99 -2.09 8.97
C HIS A 160 0.08 -2.25 10.06
N MET A 161 0.76 -1.16 10.40
CA MET A 161 1.78 -1.19 11.44
C MET A 161 1.20 -1.50 12.83
N TYR A 162 -0.04 -1.08 13.09
CA TYR A 162 -0.76 -1.45 14.30
C TYR A 162 -1.09 -2.94 14.32
N ALA A 163 -1.67 -3.48 13.25
CA ALA A 163 -2.02 -4.90 13.15
C ALA A 163 -0.80 -5.82 13.28
N LEU A 164 0.32 -5.47 12.65
CA LEU A 164 1.57 -6.25 12.75
C LEU A 164 2.17 -6.25 14.17
N ARG A 165 1.95 -5.19 14.96
CA ARG A 165 2.42 -5.12 16.35
C ARG A 165 1.47 -5.81 17.33
N ASN A 166 0.21 -5.99 16.96
CA ASN A 166 -0.83 -6.58 17.81
C ASN A 166 -1.53 -7.72 17.02
N PRO A 167 -0.83 -8.82 16.74
CA PRO A 167 -1.43 -9.93 16.03
C PRO A 167 -2.60 -10.51 16.84
N SER A 168 -3.69 -10.83 16.18
CA SER A 168 -4.93 -11.40 16.74
C SER A 168 -4.80 -12.87 17.10
#